data_de0ed842859526bd6e8bc9af3f83089f
#
_entry.id   de0ed842859526bd6e8bc9af3f83089f
#
_cell.length_a   1.000
_cell.length_b   1.000
_cell.length_c   1.000
_cell.angle_alpha   90.00
_cell.angle_beta   90.00
_cell.angle_gamma   90.00
#
_symmetry.space_group_name_H-M   'P 1'
#
loop_
_entity.id
_entity.type
_entity.pdbx_description
1 polymer ?
#
loop_
_entity_poly.entity_id
_entity_poly.type
_entity_poly.pdbx_seq_one_letter_code
_entity_poly.pdbx_strand_id
1 'polypeptide(L)'
;MPYMGKSVDNKSSEIRRFDVTSSTSATHTLSWTAPSEQSLIVTINGVKQHEDAYSVSGTTLTLTSALVATDKLEVIGINDIGSTITPGPGSVNESQLGSDSVSTIKLQDNAITTAKIADDQVTTAKIAD
;
A
#
# COMPACT_ATOMS: atom_id res chain seq x y z
N MET A 1 9.23 -23.85 20.73
CA MET A 1 7.88 -23.85 20.16
C MET A 1 7.88 -23.02 18.89
N PRO A 2 7.45 -23.58 17.78
CA PRO A 2 7.35 -22.78 16.58
C PRO A 2 6.36 -21.62 16.79
N TYR A 3 6.71 -20.47 16.27
CA TYR A 3 5.81 -19.33 16.28
C TYR A 3 4.57 -19.66 15.44
N MET A 4 3.43 -19.63 16.08
CA MET A 4 2.14 -19.89 15.45
C MET A 4 1.43 -18.61 15.03
N GLY A 5 2.18 -17.53 14.94
CA GLY A 5 1.65 -16.26 14.47
C GLY A 5 1.21 -16.38 13.02
N LYS A 6 -0.05 -16.12 12.77
CA LYS A 6 -0.58 -16.04 11.44
C LYS A 6 0.06 -14.86 10.72
N SER A 7 0.58 -15.08 9.54
CA SER A 7 0.90 -14.00 8.64
C SER A 7 -0.36 -13.19 8.40
N VAL A 8 -0.31 -11.90 8.71
CA VAL A 8 -1.42 -11.00 8.41
C VAL A 8 -1.32 -10.65 6.93
N ASP A 9 -2.04 -11.36 6.12
CA ASP A 9 -2.05 -11.13 4.67
C ASP A 9 -2.83 -9.87 4.27
N ASN A 10 -3.57 -9.32 5.21
CA ASN A 10 -4.33 -8.08 5.00
C ASN A 10 -3.51 -6.89 5.49
N LYS A 11 -2.52 -6.53 4.72
CA LYS A 11 -1.63 -5.42 5.04
C LYS A 11 -2.25 -4.11 4.58
N SER A 12 -2.87 -3.43 5.50
CA SER A 12 -3.30 -2.05 5.26
C SER A 12 -2.16 -1.04 5.35
N SER A 13 -1.08 -1.40 6.06
CA SER A 13 0.18 -0.66 6.04
C SER A 13 1.33 -1.65 6.01
N GLU A 14 2.39 -1.32 5.32
CA GLU A 14 3.58 -2.14 5.27
C GLU A 14 4.77 -1.34 5.81
N ILE A 15 5.38 -1.87 6.88
CA ILE A 15 6.65 -1.34 7.37
C ILE A 15 7.76 -2.07 6.63
N ARG A 16 8.60 -1.31 5.96
CA ARG A 16 9.74 -1.82 5.20
C ARG A 16 11.04 -1.34 5.82
N ARG A 17 12.07 -2.14 5.68
CA ARG A 17 13.38 -1.85 6.23
C ARG A 17 14.46 -1.98 5.17
N PHE A 18 15.41 -1.06 5.20
CA PHE A 18 16.61 -1.06 4.38
C PHE A 18 17.81 -0.73 5.26
N ASP A 19 18.86 -1.52 5.19
CA ASP A 19 20.08 -1.37 5.98
C ASP A 19 21.30 -1.32 5.08
N VAL A 20 22.24 -0.46 5.45
CA VAL A 20 23.58 -0.39 4.85
C VAL A 20 24.62 -0.28 5.95
N THR A 21 25.65 -1.11 5.88
CA THR A 21 26.72 -1.18 6.91
C THR A 21 28.09 -0.96 6.33
N SER A 22 28.42 -0.55 5.25
CA SER A 22 29.76 -0.34 4.68
C SER A 22 29.67 0.43 3.38
N SER A 23 29.10 1.61 3.45
CA SER A 23 28.98 2.48 2.29
C SER A 23 29.68 3.80 2.52
N THR A 24 30.22 4.36 1.46
CA THR A 24 30.76 5.72 1.41
C THR A 24 29.94 6.60 0.46
N SER A 25 28.77 6.12 0.04
CA SER A 25 27.89 6.83 -0.86
C SER A 25 26.90 7.71 -0.12
N ALA A 26 26.49 8.78 -0.76
CA ALA A 26 25.34 9.58 -0.34
C ALA A 26 24.02 9.03 -0.93
N THR A 27 24.09 8.23 -1.99
CA THR A 27 22.91 7.75 -2.71
C THR A 27 22.72 6.26 -2.50
N HIS A 28 21.49 5.87 -2.16
CA HIS A 28 21.11 4.49 -1.87
C HIS A 28 19.79 4.15 -2.58
N THR A 29 19.68 2.92 -3.05
CA THR A 29 18.47 2.44 -3.73
C THR A 29 17.66 1.59 -2.76
N LEU A 30 16.49 2.07 -2.39
CA LEU A 30 15.53 1.35 -1.56
C LEU A 30 14.89 0.21 -2.36
N SER A 31 14.44 -0.83 -1.67
CA SER A 31 13.70 -1.94 -2.30
C SER A 31 12.22 -1.62 -2.57
N TRP A 32 11.79 -0.41 -2.27
CA TRP A 32 10.42 0.06 -2.49
C TRP A 32 10.42 1.52 -2.96
N THR A 33 9.33 1.95 -3.53
CA THR A 33 9.10 3.37 -3.85
C THR A 33 8.58 4.08 -2.61
N ALA A 34 9.30 5.09 -2.15
CA ALA A 34 8.88 5.91 -1.03
C ALA A 34 8.02 7.08 -1.55
N PRO A 35 6.81 7.29 -1.00
CA PRO A 35 5.94 8.36 -1.46
C PRO A 35 6.46 9.77 -1.12
N SER A 36 7.18 9.92 -0.02
CA SER A 36 7.75 11.19 0.42
C SER A 36 8.80 10.98 1.50
N GLU A 37 9.54 12.01 1.85
CA GLU A 37 10.51 12.02 2.96
C GLU A 37 9.80 11.72 4.30
N GLN A 38 8.58 12.21 4.49
CA GLN A 38 7.79 11.99 5.71
C GLN A 38 7.38 10.52 5.91
N SER A 39 7.40 9.73 4.84
CA SER A 39 7.14 8.29 4.91
C SER A 39 8.33 7.47 5.39
N LEU A 40 9.47 8.12 5.62
CA LEU A 40 10.71 7.47 6.01
C LEU A 40 11.16 7.89 7.41
N ILE A 41 11.73 6.94 8.13
CA ILE A 41 12.52 7.20 9.32
C ILE A 41 13.96 6.78 8.98
N VAL A 42 14.83 7.76 8.81
CA VAL A 42 16.23 7.55 8.46
C VAL A 42 17.07 7.72 9.71
N THR A 43 17.88 6.71 10.03
CA THR A 43 18.84 6.78 11.14
C THR A 43 20.24 6.46 10.65
N ILE A 44 21.22 7.20 11.15
CA ILE A 44 22.66 6.91 10.93
C ILE A 44 23.27 6.67 12.30
N ASN A 45 23.88 5.51 12.50
CA ASN A 45 24.44 5.10 13.78
C ASN A 45 23.45 5.20 14.95
N GLY A 46 22.15 4.92 14.68
CA GLY A 46 21.08 5.01 15.66
C GLY A 46 20.54 6.42 15.91
N VAL A 47 21.08 7.44 15.24
CA VAL A 47 20.61 8.83 15.37
C VAL A 47 19.65 9.15 14.23
N LYS A 48 18.42 9.54 14.59
CA LYS A 48 17.42 9.93 13.61
C LYS A 48 17.86 11.20 12.86
N GLN A 49 17.76 11.16 11.56
CA GLN A 49 18.05 12.30 10.70
C GLN A 49 16.79 13.14 10.50
N HIS A 50 16.96 14.45 10.48
CA HIS A 50 15.89 15.37 10.10
C HIS A 50 15.59 15.26 8.61
N GLU A 51 14.37 15.59 8.21
CA GLU A 51 13.94 15.51 6.80
C GLU A 51 14.83 16.32 5.85
N ASP A 52 15.38 17.44 6.30
CA ASP A 52 16.31 18.26 5.51
C ASP A 52 17.67 17.59 5.26
N ALA A 53 17.97 16.51 5.96
CA ALA A 53 19.24 15.78 5.82
C ALA A 53 19.22 14.73 4.71
N TYR A 54 18.08 14.53 4.07
CA TYR A 54 17.94 13.59 2.96
C TYR A 54 16.79 13.99 2.04
N SER A 55 16.78 13.42 0.85
CA SER A 55 15.66 13.51 -0.08
C SER A 55 15.36 12.12 -0.66
N VAL A 56 14.14 11.92 -1.13
CA VAL A 56 13.76 10.68 -1.80
C VAL A 56 13.05 10.99 -3.10
N SER A 57 13.36 10.21 -4.14
CA SER A 57 12.69 10.25 -5.42
C SER A 57 12.51 8.82 -5.92
N GLY A 58 11.26 8.36 -5.94
CA GLY A 58 10.98 6.97 -6.28
C GLY A 58 11.63 6.01 -5.29
N THR A 59 12.58 5.22 -5.78
CA THR A 59 13.37 4.28 -4.96
C THR A 59 14.72 4.86 -4.51
N THR A 60 15.07 6.07 -4.94
CA THR A 60 16.39 6.65 -4.67
C THR A 60 16.34 7.55 -3.44
N LEU A 61 17.06 7.15 -2.40
CA LEU A 61 17.33 7.96 -1.21
C LEU A 61 18.68 8.66 -1.39
N THR A 62 18.72 9.96 -1.21
CA THR A 62 19.94 10.75 -1.28
C THR A 62 20.15 11.48 0.04
N LEU A 63 21.27 11.22 0.70
CA LEU A 63 21.69 11.92 1.91
C LEU A 63 22.41 13.21 1.52
N THR A 64 22.28 14.26 2.34
CA THR A 64 23.02 15.53 2.12
C THR A 64 24.53 15.37 2.31
N SER A 65 24.96 14.38 3.10
CA SER A 65 26.35 14.03 3.29
C SER A 65 26.57 12.54 3.04
N ALA A 66 27.66 12.21 2.35
CA ALA A 66 28.03 10.82 2.14
C ALA A 66 28.34 10.12 3.45
N LEU A 67 28.02 8.84 3.53
CA LEU A 67 28.40 7.99 4.67
C LEU A 67 29.92 7.79 4.71
N VAL A 68 30.45 7.47 5.89
CA VAL A 68 31.78 6.87 6.03
C VAL A 68 31.65 5.36 6.20
N ALA A 69 32.68 4.61 5.85
CA ALA A 69 32.64 3.15 5.78
C ALA A 69 32.20 2.44 7.08
N THR A 70 32.32 3.12 8.22
CA THR A 70 31.92 2.61 9.53
C THR A 70 30.48 2.96 9.90
N ASP A 71 29.83 3.82 9.12
CA ASP A 71 28.44 4.22 9.39
C ASP A 71 27.45 3.09 9.10
N LYS A 72 26.42 3.09 9.91
CA LYS A 72 25.27 2.18 9.77
C LYS A 72 24.03 3.01 9.44
N LEU A 73 23.57 2.87 8.24
CA LEU A 73 22.32 3.49 7.79
C LEU A 73 21.17 2.49 7.96
N GLU A 74 20.13 2.91 8.62
CA GLU A 74 18.85 2.18 8.68
C GLU A 74 17.73 3.09 8.19
N VAL A 75 16.92 2.60 7.29
CA VAL A 75 15.75 3.29 6.77
C VAL A 75 14.52 2.44 7.02
N ILE A 76 13.57 3.00 7.75
CA ILE A 76 12.25 2.42 7.94
C ILE A 76 11.28 3.17 7.05
N GLY A 77 10.60 2.46 6.17
CA GLY A 77 9.57 3.00 5.31
C GLY A 77 8.19 2.61 5.81
N ILE A 78 7.31 3.59 5.92
CA ILE A 78 5.90 3.40 6.22
C ILE A 78 5.14 3.77 4.96
N ASN A 79 4.58 2.78 4.27
CA ASN A 79 3.71 3.07 3.16
C ASN A 79 2.39 3.59 3.71
N ASP A 80 2.12 4.84 3.45
CA ASP A 80 0.78 5.36 3.59
C ASP A 80 -0.12 4.68 2.56
N ILE A 81 -1.21 4.13 3.05
CA ILE A 81 -2.28 3.73 2.17
C ILE A 81 -2.95 5.03 1.76
N GLY A 82 -2.51 5.59 0.66
CA GLY A 82 -3.22 6.70 0.06
C GLY A 82 -4.72 6.42 0.04
N SER A 83 -5.51 7.43 0.06
CA SER A 83 -6.98 7.40 0.16
C SER A 83 -7.72 6.52 -0.88
N THR A 84 -7.00 5.85 -1.75
CA THR A 84 -7.55 4.96 -2.77
C THR A 84 -6.96 3.56 -2.65
N ILE A 85 -7.53 2.76 -1.76
CA ILE A 85 -7.32 1.31 -1.84
C ILE A 85 -8.18 0.82 -3.00
N THR A 86 -7.55 0.56 -4.13
CA THR A 86 -8.23 -0.15 -5.20
C THR A 86 -8.17 -1.64 -4.88
N PRO A 87 -9.30 -2.28 -4.58
CA PRO A 87 -9.31 -3.72 -4.35
C PRO A 87 -8.73 -4.46 -5.57
N GLY A 88 -7.95 -5.49 -5.32
CA GLY A 88 -7.44 -6.35 -6.39
C GLY A 88 -8.58 -7.03 -7.15
N PRO A 89 -8.33 -7.48 -8.39
CA PRO A 89 -9.35 -8.20 -9.17
C PRO A 89 -9.91 -9.39 -8.38
N GLY A 90 -11.24 -9.48 -8.27
CA GLY A 90 -11.92 -10.57 -7.57
C GLY A 90 -11.82 -10.55 -6.03
N SER A 91 -11.25 -9.48 -5.45
CA SER A 91 -11.09 -9.39 -4.00
C SER A 91 -12.34 -8.90 -3.25
N VAL A 92 -13.33 -8.36 -3.96
CA VAL A 92 -14.59 -7.93 -3.38
C VAL A 92 -15.63 -9.03 -3.60
N ASN A 93 -15.96 -9.73 -2.55
CA ASN A 93 -16.94 -10.79 -2.53
C ASN A 93 -18.23 -10.32 -1.85
N GLU A 94 -19.28 -11.16 -1.87
CA GLU A 94 -20.56 -10.87 -1.24
C GLU A 94 -20.42 -10.45 0.23
N SER A 95 -19.49 -11.08 0.96
CA SER A 95 -19.26 -10.78 2.39
C SER A 95 -18.70 -9.37 2.65
N GLN A 96 -18.07 -8.74 1.67
CA GLN A 96 -17.58 -7.36 1.77
C GLN A 96 -18.62 -6.31 1.37
N LEU A 97 -19.73 -6.75 0.76
CA LEU A 97 -20.83 -5.88 0.39
C LEU A 97 -21.93 -5.99 1.45
N GLY A 98 -22.17 -4.91 2.16
CA GLY A 98 -23.31 -4.84 3.08
C GLY A 98 -24.63 -4.81 2.33
N SER A 99 -25.74 -5.12 3.03
CA SER A 99 -27.08 -4.99 2.45
C SER A 99 -27.28 -3.56 1.93
N ASP A 100 -27.87 -3.43 0.76
CA ASP A 100 -28.18 -2.15 0.09
C ASP A 100 -26.93 -1.28 -0.22
N SER A 101 -25.73 -1.88 -0.18
CA SER A 101 -24.49 -1.15 -0.44
C SER A 101 -24.31 -0.71 -1.90
N VAL A 102 -25.04 -1.32 -2.84
CA VAL A 102 -25.04 -0.96 -4.25
C VAL A 102 -26.31 -0.15 -4.57
N SER A 103 -26.19 1.16 -4.49
CA SER A 103 -27.28 2.08 -4.84
C SER A 103 -27.35 2.34 -6.35
N THR A 104 -28.44 2.90 -6.81
CA THR A 104 -28.67 3.21 -8.24
C THR A 104 -27.56 4.08 -8.84
N ILE A 105 -27.01 5.04 -8.10
CA ILE A 105 -25.94 5.90 -8.57
C ILE A 105 -24.61 5.14 -8.84
N LYS A 106 -24.46 3.95 -8.27
CA LYS A 106 -23.28 3.10 -8.48
C LYS A 106 -23.43 2.18 -9.69
N LEU A 107 -24.61 2.11 -10.26
CA LEU A 107 -24.90 1.39 -11.49
C LEU A 107 -24.98 2.40 -12.63
N GLN A 108 -24.04 2.31 -13.55
CA GLN A 108 -24.08 3.13 -14.77
C GLN A 108 -25.21 2.68 -15.69
N ASP A 109 -25.69 3.60 -16.52
CA ASP A 109 -26.68 3.27 -17.53
C ASP A 109 -26.18 2.11 -18.40
N ASN A 110 -27.05 1.14 -18.65
CA ASN A 110 -26.76 -0.09 -19.39
C ASN A 110 -25.69 -1.01 -18.74
N ALA A 111 -25.35 -0.81 -17.45
CA ALA A 111 -24.40 -1.69 -16.76
C ALA A 111 -24.95 -3.12 -16.58
N ILE A 112 -26.27 -3.27 -16.49
CA ILE A 112 -26.93 -4.57 -16.42
C ILE A 112 -27.49 -4.91 -17.79
N THR A 113 -26.87 -5.85 -18.45
CA THR A 113 -27.28 -6.36 -19.75
C THR A 113 -27.99 -7.70 -19.60
N THR A 114 -28.69 -8.14 -20.66
CA THR A 114 -29.35 -9.45 -20.67
C THR A 114 -28.40 -10.61 -20.35
N ALA A 115 -27.15 -10.52 -20.80
CA ALA A 115 -26.13 -11.54 -20.49
C ALA A 115 -25.74 -11.62 -19.00
N LYS A 116 -26.08 -10.59 -18.21
CA LYS A 116 -25.81 -10.55 -16.76
C LYS A 116 -27.00 -10.99 -15.91
N ILE A 117 -28.13 -11.21 -16.55
CA ILE A 117 -29.34 -11.74 -15.93
C ILE A 117 -29.57 -13.13 -16.53
N ALA A 118 -29.41 -14.18 -15.72
CA ALA A 118 -29.73 -15.53 -16.18
C ALA A 118 -31.21 -15.68 -16.45
N ASP A 119 -31.58 -16.64 -17.29
CA ASP A 119 -32.96 -16.92 -17.64
C ASP A 119 -33.76 -17.18 -16.37
N ASP A 120 -35.01 -16.71 -16.37
CA ASP A 120 -35.98 -16.83 -15.28
C ASP A 120 -35.60 -16.16 -13.94
N GLN A 121 -34.55 -15.34 -13.91
CA GLN A 121 -34.16 -14.63 -12.68
C GLN A 121 -35.04 -13.41 -12.39
N VAL A 122 -35.67 -12.83 -13.40
CA VAL A 122 -36.65 -11.75 -13.23
C VAL A 122 -38.04 -12.33 -13.33
N THR A 123 -38.64 -12.64 -12.19
CA THR A 123 -40.00 -13.16 -12.09
C THR A 123 -41.02 -12.02 -11.93
N THR A 124 -42.29 -12.32 -12.15
CA THR A 124 -43.41 -11.36 -11.95
C THR A 124 -43.43 -10.79 -10.54
N ALA A 125 -42.99 -11.55 -9.52
CA ALA A 125 -42.91 -11.07 -8.14
C ALA A 125 -41.79 -10.01 -7.93
N LYS A 126 -40.83 -9.89 -8.87
CA LYS A 126 -39.75 -8.91 -8.84
C LYS A 126 -40.04 -7.68 -9.70
N ILE A 127 -41.13 -7.69 -10.43
CA ILE A 127 -41.61 -6.58 -11.24
C ILE A 127 -42.83 -6.01 -10.51
N ALA A 128 -42.68 -4.76 -10.03
CA ALA A 128 -43.81 -4.07 -9.42
C ALA A 128 -44.81 -3.69 -10.51
N ASP A 129 -46.10 -3.85 -10.20
CA ASP A 129 -47.21 -3.40 -11.05
C ASP A 129 -47.31 -1.87 -11.03
#